data_98236cadc3f4a59f15c1c737c7972ce0
#
_entry.id   98236cadc3f4a59f15c1c737c7972ce0
#
_cell.length_a   1.000
_cell.length_b   1.000
_cell.length_c   1.000
_cell.angle_alpha   90.00
_cell.angle_beta   90.00
_cell.angle_gamma   90.00
#
_symmetry.space_group_name_H-M   'P 1'
#
loop_
_entity.id
_entity.type
_entity.pdbx_description
1 polymer ?
#
loop_
_entity_poly.entity_id
_entity_poly.type
_entity_poly.pdbx_seq_one_letter_code
_entity_poly.pdbx_strand_id
1 'polypeptide(L)'
;MKDRNNNSLKEKKTENKKENKYIDLKSIIVIGISLLFTFIVLATIQGIMGKKVVTITDNAAEQYYYDGRFDDAIKEYTSMQDKDVWPISTVEIANIYSLEGDITYSDSLLREAMVKRDKIMNEDKDKYIEQDKELINKVVFIFYINNELDQAESLGEYYLGEYDTYKPLLKTMFAVYLAKGETEKAEELVKAYPVDNESAYDLAILAKMQIILGNYDDGLENLKKSYDLDKNEVKSFDVIRETCEFNKSKLLEKVEELSEENPNEKVYKVWLEEINLIDGSNNNPEKDIINEINRNITLKEVDKDSYVYKYVNAWDYYNKGDYEKALECCNEAIKANPENSESFGILMPEILISMKEPTKVDGYIRTAVYNEPFNYNLISSIGKIYQNKIGDNEKAIGCFNLALLLNKDEDKLYYNLALANINIENFDDAIEELKKAISINNNYKYYRALGTTYFNKGDYEDAIENIRKAYSLNDKDVLSLNNAACYYAMVEHDIWRAYSNIESAYKDMPSDLDESLKEVITTNYNLIKNLYDKYVNDESTPIIVDGLKLIY
;
A
#
# COMPACT_ATOMS: atom_id res chain seq x y z
N MET A 1 4.15 -106.21 11.76
CA MET A 1 4.37 -106.94 10.48
C MET A 1 5.05 -105.94 9.58
N LYS A 2 6.33 -106.12 9.41
CA LYS A 2 7.04 -106.62 8.19
C LYS A 2 6.84 -105.60 7.06
N ASP A 3 7.79 -105.10 6.31
CA ASP A 3 9.22 -105.34 6.18
C ASP A 3 9.71 -104.26 5.16
N ARG A 4 10.88 -103.70 5.38
CA ARG A 4 12.04 -103.78 4.47
C ARG A 4 11.79 -103.32 3.02
N ASN A 5 12.60 -102.60 2.33
CA ASN A 5 14.02 -102.35 2.35
C ASN A 5 14.45 -101.34 1.25
N ASN A 6 15.43 -100.57 1.59
CA ASN A 6 16.69 -100.41 0.82
C ASN A 6 16.77 -99.61 -0.49
N ASN A 7 17.62 -98.58 -0.33
CA ASN A 7 18.77 -98.26 -1.24
C ASN A 7 18.53 -97.59 -2.60
N SER A 8 18.98 -96.40 -2.77
CA SER A 8 20.30 -96.16 -3.30
C SER A 8 20.62 -94.67 -3.44
N LEU A 9 21.80 -94.35 -2.96
CA LEU A 9 22.51 -93.10 -3.20
C LEU A 9 22.68 -92.81 -4.69
N LYS A 10 22.32 -91.62 -5.17
CA LYS A 10 22.96 -91.01 -6.34
C LYS A 10 23.25 -89.56 -5.99
N GLU A 11 24.51 -89.28 -5.76
CA GLU A 11 25.10 -87.94 -5.73
C GLU A 11 24.76 -87.20 -7.04
N LYS A 12 24.11 -86.02 -6.93
CA LYS A 12 24.14 -85.06 -8.02
C LYS A 12 24.97 -83.89 -7.52
N LYS A 13 26.18 -83.79 -8.09
CA LYS A 13 27.01 -82.59 -8.11
C LYS A 13 26.22 -81.46 -8.72
N THR A 14 25.89 -80.47 -7.91
CA THR A 14 25.44 -79.17 -8.39
C THR A 14 26.65 -78.29 -8.69
N GLU A 15 26.94 -78.12 -9.98
CA GLU A 15 27.86 -77.10 -10.46
C GLU A 15 27.25 -75.69 -10.13
N ASN A 16 27.91 -74.96 -9.23
CA ASN A 16 27.70 -73.52 -9.05
C ASN A 16 28.21 -72.79 -10.30
N LYS A 17 27.31 -72.47 -11.24
CA LYS A 17 27.56 -71.47 -12.27
C LYS A 17 27.48 -70.12 -11.60
N LYS A 18 28.60 -69.47 -11.31
CA LYS A 18 28.68 -68.03 -11.08
C LYS A 18 28.27 -67.33 -12.38
N GLU A 19 27.06 -66.89 -12.48
CA GLU A 19 26.64 -65.85 -13.48
C GLU A 19 27.39 -64.55 -13.18
N ASN A 20 28.46 -64.29 -13.93
CA ASN A 20 29.03 -62.97 -14.04
C ASN A 20 27.97 -62.06 -14.75
N LYS A 21 27.17 -61.36 -14.01
CA LYS A 21 26.34 -60.29 -14.56
C LYS A 21 27.25 -59.13 -15.00
N TYR A 22 27.65 -59.15 -16.26
CA TYR A 22 28.24 -58.02 -16.91
C TYR A 22 27.12 -56.99 -17.04
N ILE A 23 27.23 -55.84 -16.29
CA ILE A 23 26.38 -54.70 -16.48
C ILE A 23 26.69 -54.19 -17.89
N ASP A 24 25.71 -54.18 -18.79
CA ASP A 24 25.93 -53.75 -20.17
C ASP A 24 26.27 -52.25 -20.22
N LEU A 25 26.99 -51.84 -21.24
CA LEU A 25 27.44 -50.45 -21.40
C LEU A 25 26.27 -49.45 -21.42
N LYS A 26 25.08 -49.87 -21.90
CA LYS A 26 23.87 -49.04 -21.92
C LYS A 26 23.32 -48.80 -20.50
N SER A 27 23.35 -49.84 -19.65
CA SER A 27 22.96 -49.73 -18.25
C SER A 27 23.90 -48.82 -17.46
N ILE A 28 25.20 -48.83 -17.74
CA ILE A 28 26.20 -47.93 -17.15
C ILE A 28 25.93 -46.47 -17.60
N ILE A 29 25.62 -46.23 -18.87
CA ILE A 29 25.30 -44.92 -19.41
C ILE A 29 24.01 -44.38 -18.81
N VAL A 30 22.95 -45.18 -18.68
CA VAL A 30 21.67 -44.78 -18.07
C VAL A 30 21.84 -44.43 -16.59
N ILE A 31 22.62 -45.23 -15.84
CA ILE A 31 22.94 -44.94 -14.44
C ILE A 31 23.75 -43.65 -14.33
N GLY A 32 24.73 -43.43 -15.21
CA GLY A 32 25.54 -42.22 -15.25
C GLY A 32 24.72 -40.96 -15.54
N ILE A 33 23.80 -41.03 -16.52
CA ILE A 33 22.88 -39.90 -16.84
C ILE A 33 21.92 -39.64 -15.69
N SER A 34 21.37 -40.68 -15.05
CA SER A 34 20.48 -40.54 -13.89
C SER A 34 21.20 -39.90 -12.70
N LEU A 35 22.43 -40.31 -12.41
CA LEU A 35 23.24 -39.69 -11.34
C LEU A 35 23.60 -38.24 -11.65
N LEU A 36 23.94 -37.92 -12.90
CA LEU A 36 24.23 -36.58 -13.35
C LEU A 36 22.99 -35.68 -13.21
N PHE A 37 21.82 -36.17 -13.62
CA PHE A 37 20.56 -35.47 -13.48
C PHE A 37 20.20 -35.24 -12.01
N THR A 38 20.36 -36.24 -11.16
CA THR A 38 20.14 -36.11 -9.70
C THR A 38 21.13 -35.11 -9.09
N PHE A 39 22.39 -35.10 -9.53
CA PHE A 39 23.38 -34.13 -9.07
C PHE A 39 23.06 -32.71 -9.52
N ILE A 40 22.60 -32.51 -10.76
CA ILE A 40 22.15 -31.20 -11.27
C ILE A 40 20.92 -30.70 -10.48
N VAL A 41 19.95 -31.59 -10.22
CA VAL A 41 18.76 -31.27 -9.41
C VAL A 41 19.17 -30.93 -7.97
N LEU A 42 20.05 -31.70 -7.35
CA LEU A 42 20.56 -31.41 -6.00
C LEU A 42 21.39 -30.11 -5.96
N ALA A 43 22.23 -29.87 -6.98
CA ALA A 43 23.00 -28.62 -7.07
C ALA A 43 22.11 -27.39 -7.32
N THR A 44 21.03 -27.52 -8.10
CA THR A 44 20.02 -26.46 -8.26
C THR A 44 19.24 -26.26 -6.99
N ILE A 45 18.82 -27.30 -6.28
CA ILE A 45 18.16 -27.20 -4.97
C ILE A 45 19.11 -26.60 -3.93
N GLN A 46 20.39 -27.00 -3.88
CA GLN A 46 21.39 -26.39 -3.02
C GLN A 46 21.72 -24.94 -3.43
N GLY A 47 21.70 -24.62 -4.71
CA GLY A 47 21.85 -23.24 -5.20
C GLY A 47 20.66 -22.35 -4.84
N ILE A 48 19.45 -22.92 -4.83
CA ILE A 48 18.22 -22.26 -4.37
C ILE A 48 18.17 -22.19 -2.84
N MET A 49 18.56 -23.26 -2.14
CA MET A 49 18.60 -23.29 -0.66
C MET A 49 19.85 -22.61 -0.07
N GLY A 50 20.88 -22.34 -0.87
CA GLY A 50 22.12 -21.71 -0.42
C GLY A 50 22.15 -20.18 -0.54
N LYS A 51 21.19 -19.55 -1.22
CA LYS A 51 20.95 -18.12 -1.07
C LYS A 51 20.24 -17.93 0.28
N LYS A 52 20.99 -17.45 1.27
CA LYS A 52 20.41 -17.00 2.53
C LYS A 52 19.44 -15.88 2.17
N VAL A 53 18.14 -16.18 2.11
CA VAL A 53 17.11 -15.15 1.93
C VAL A 53 17.28 -14.20 3.11
N VAL A 54 17.57 -12.95 2.83
CA VAL A 54 17.68 -11.94 3.89
C VAL A 54 16.26 -11.71 4.39
N THR A 55 15.92 -12.33 5.51
CA THR A 55 14.63 -12.12 6.20
C THR A 55 14.74 -10.90 7.10
N ILE A 56 13.64 -10.16 7.28
CA ILE A 56 13.60 -8.98 8.17
C ILE A 56 13.63 -9.36 9.64
N THR A 57 13.30 -10.59 9.99
CA THR A 57 13.26 -11.12 11.36
C THR A 57 13.75 -12.55 11.40
N ASP A 58 14.27 -12.98 12.56
CA ASP A 58 14.61 -14.37 12.85
C ASP A 58 13.49 -15.08 13.65
N ASN A 59 12.41 -14.38 14.04
CA ASN A 59 11.26 -14.93 14.75
C ASN A 59 10.33 -15.66 13.76
N ALA A 60 10.05 -16.93 14.00
CA ALA A 60 9.25 -17.75 13.11
C ALA A 60 7.80 -17.25 12.98
N ALA A 61 7.17 -16.77 14.07
CA ALA A 61 5.82 -16.24 14.03
C ALA A 61 5.74 -14.95 13.17
N GLU A 62 6.71 -14.06 13.34
CA GLU A 62 6.83 -12.85 12.52
C GLU A 62 7.13 -13.17 11.05
N GLN A 63 7.96 -14.19 10.77
CA GLN A 63 8.19 -14.64 9.39
C GLN A 63 6.88 -15.09 8.73
N TYR A 64 6.06 -15.89 9.42
CA TYR A 64 4.74 -16.29 8.93
C TYR A 64 3.82 -15.09 8.73
N TYR A 65 3.85 -14.12 9.65
CA TYR A 65 3.08 -12.88 9.53
C TYR A 65 3.45 -12.11 8.25
N TYR A 66 4.74 -11.89 7.99
CA TYR A 66 5.20 -11.21 6.77
C TYR A 66 5.08 -12.07 5.49
N ASP A 67 4.96 -13.38 5.62
CA ASP A 67 4.63 -14.27 4.50
C ASP A 67 3.12 -14.34 4.20
N GLY A 68 2.27 -13.61 4.94
CA GLY A 68 0.82 -13.62 4.81
C GLY A 68 0.18 -14.95 5.24
N ARG A 69 0.92 -15.74 6.02
CA ARG A 69 0.49 -17.05 6.55
C ARG A 69 -0.06 -16.86 7.97
N PHE A 70 -1.18 -16.15 8.07
CA PHE A 70 -1.71 -15.70 9.36
C PHE A 70 -2.11 -16.87 10.29
N ASP A 71 -2.70 -17.93 9.76
CA ASP A 71 -3.01 -19.13 10.56
C ASP A 71 -1.75 -19.76 11.19
N ASP A 72 -0.65 -19.83 10.46
CA ASP A 72 0.62 -20.34 10.96
C ASP A 72 1.24 -19.39 11.98
N ALA A 73 1.15 -18.08 11.75
CA ALA A 73 1.60 -17.05 12.70
C ALA A 73 0.81 -17.15 14.03
N ILE A 74 -0.52 -17.21 13.96
CA ILE A 74 -1.38 -17.39 15.14
C ILE A 74 -1.01 -18.65 15.91
N LYS A 75 -0.78 -19.77 15.22
CA LYS A 75 -0.39 -21.03 15.84
C LYS A 75 0.94 -20.93 16.59
N GLU A 76 1.94 -20.27 15.98
CA GLU A 76 3.23 -20.06 16.64
C GLU A 76 3.10 -19.11 17.83
N TYR A 77 2.40 -17.97 17.69
CA TYR A 77 2.14 -17.06 18.80
C TYR A 77 1.37 -17.76 19.94
N THR A 78 0.37 -18.60 19.62
CA THR A 78 -0.35 -19.39 20.62
C THR A 78 0.58 -20.35 21.37
N SER A 79 1.54 -20.98 20.67
CA SER A 79 2.54 -21.84 21.32
C SER A 79 3.49 -21.07 22.22
N MET A 80 3.68 -19.78 21.97
CA MET A 80 4.49 -18.86 22.80
C MET A 80 3.72 -18.39 24.04
N GLN A 81 2.39 -18.19 23.96
CA GLN A 81 1.55 -17.75 25.09
C GLN A 81 1.69 -18.65 26.32
N ASP A 82 1.86 -19.96 26.12
CA ASP A 82 2.03 -20.94 27.21
C ASP A 82 3.41 -20.86 27.87
N LYS A 83 4.40 -20.31 27.18
CA LYS A 83 5.80 -20.21 27.62
C LYS A 83 6.14 -18.81 28.09
N ASP A 84 5.54 -17.79 27.51
CA ASP A 84 5.84 -16.39 27.77
C ASP A 84 5.03 -15.89 28.97
N VAL A 85 5.76 -15.33 29.92
CA VAL A 85 5.13 -14.64 31.05
C VAL A 85 4.41 -13.39 30.55
N TRP A 86 5.05 -12.61 29.65
CA TRP A 86 4.53 -11.35 29.13
C TRP A 86 3.52 -11.55 27.98
N PRO A 87 2.38 -10.81 27.97
CA PRO A 87 1.26 -11.10 27.05
C PRO A 87 1.41 -10.53 25.64
N ILE A 88 2.62 -10.25 25.15
CA ILE A 88 2.81 -9.66 23.82
C ILE A 88 2.28 -10.57 22.69
N SER A 89 2.46 -11.88 22.78
CA SER A 89 1.96 -12.84 21.79
C SER A 89 0.44 -12.80 21.66
N THR A 90 -0.30 -12.51 22.76
CA THR A 90 -1.75 -12.32 22.73
C THR A 90 -2.14 -11.06 21.95
N VAL A 91 -1.37 -9.98 22.09
CA VAL A 91 -1.58 -8.72 21.34
C VAL A 91 -1.25 -8.90 19.85
N GLU A 92 -0.22 -9.69 19.51
CA GLU A 92 0.09 -9.99 18.11
C GLU A 92 -1.01 -10.81 17.44
N ILE A 93 -1.60 -11.78 18.15
CA ILE A 93 -2.77 -12.51 17.66
C ILE A 93 -3.96 -11.55 17.47
N ALA A 94 -4.20 -10.63 18.42
CA ALA A 94 -5.25 -9.62 18.28
C ALA A 94 -5.02 -8.72 17.05
N ASN A 95 -3.77 -8.33 16.78
CA ASN A 95 -3.41 -7.56 15.60
C ASN A 95 -3.73 -8.31 14.29
N ILE A 96 -3.48 -9.62 14.24
CA ILE A 96 -3.81 -10.43 13.07
C ILE A 96 -5.34 -10.50 12.87
N TYR A 97 -6.13 -10.78 13.92
CA TYR A 97 -7.60 -10.78 13.81
C TYR A 97 -8.16 -9.42 13.40
N SER A 98 -7.59 -8.32 13.92
CA SER A 98 -7.91 -6.97 13.47
C SER A 98 -7.61 -6.78 11.97
N LEU A 99 -6.49 -7.30 11.47
CA LEU A 99 -6.12 -7.24 10.05
C LEU A 99 -7.06 -8.07 9.16
N GLU A 100 -7.58 -9.18 9.67
CA GLU A 100 -8.57 -10.05 8.99
C GLU A 100 -10.02 -9.55 9.16
N GLY A 101 -10.24 -8.45 9.91
CA GLY A 101 -11.56 -7.82 10.09
C GLY A 101 -12.39 -8.40 11.23
N ASP A 102 -11.90 -9.37 12.00
CA ASP A 102 -12.57 -9.86 13.21
C ASP A 102 -12.26 -8.98 14.43
N ILE A 103 -12.81 -7.76 14.40
CA ILE A 103 -12.61 -6.73 15.41
C ILE A 103 -13.09 -7.23 16.80
N THR A 104 -14.23 -7.93 16.85
CA THR A 104 -14.80 -8.41 18.10
C THR A 104 -13.87 -9.37 18.82
N TYR A 105 -13.27 -10.30 18.08
CA TYR A 105 -12.35 -11.26 18.67
C TYR A 105 -11.00 -10.60 19.01
N SER A 106 -10.51 -9.70 18.16
CA SER A 106 -9.35 -8.85 18.45
C SER A 106 -9.50 -8.14 19.80
N ASP A 107 -10.61 -7.45 20.03
CA ASP A 107 -10.90 -6.76 21.30
C ASP A 107 -10.92 -7.68 22.53
N SER A 108 -11.45 -8.87 22.37
CA SER A 108 -11.48 -9.82 23.47
C SER A 108 -10.06 -10.23 23.89
N LEU A 109 -9.17 -10.41 22.93
CA LEU A 109 -7.76 -10.75 23.16
C LEU A 109 -6.98 -9.56 23.77
N LEU A 110 -7.26 -8.33 23.32
CA LEU A 110 -6.65 -7.13 23.92
C LEU A 110 -7.02 -7.00 25.39
N ARG A 111 -8.29 -7.22 25.76
CA ARG A 111 -8.74 -7.21 27.17
C ARG A 111 -8.08 -8.31 27.98
N GLU A 112 -7.95 -9.52 27.44
CA GLU A 112 -7.24 -10.63 28.09
C GLU A 112 -5.77 -10.27 28.33
N ALA A 113 -5.09 -9.72 27.31
CA ALA A 113 -3.70 -9.28 27.40
C ALA A 113 -3.52 -8.22 28.50
N MET A 114 -4.41 -7.22 28.57
CA MET A 114 -4.36 -6.18 29.59
C MET A 114 -4.58 -6.71 30.99
N VAL A 115 -5.51 -7.65 31.21
CA VAL A 115 -5.70 -8.31 32.52
C VAL A 115 -4.46 -9.09 32.94
N LYS A 116 -3.82 -9.84 32.01
CA LYS A 116 -2.57 -10.56 32.30
C LYS A 116 -1.42 -9.60 32.61
N ARG A 117 -1.30 -8.54 31.79
CA ARG A 117 -0.32 -7.45 31.96
C ARG A 117 -0.42 -6.81 33.36
N ASP A 118 -1.65 -6.43 33.78
CA ASP A 118 -1.87 -5.74 35.06
C ASP A 118 -1.43 -6.59 36.25
N LYS A 119 -1.65 -7.89 36.21
CA LYS A 119 -1.14 -8.83 37.22
C LYS A 119 0.38 -8.77 37.34
N ILE A 120 1.07 -8.84 36.18
CA ILE A 120 2.54 -8.89 36.12
C ILE A 120 3.13 -7.56 36.58
N MET A 121 2.56 -6.43 36.12
CA MET A 121 3.03 -5.09 36.51
C MET A 121 2.83 -4.82 38.00
N ASN A 122 1.81 -5.38 38.64
CA ASN A 122 1.61 -5.29 40.09
C ASN A 122 2.64 -6.11 40.89
N GLU A 123 3.23 -7.17 40.30
CA GLU A 123 4.22 -8.01 40.93
C GLU A 123 5.66 -7.48 40.77
N ASP A 124 6.04 -7.02 39.58
CA ASP A 124 7.41 -6.57 39.25
C ASP A 124 7.42 -5.55 38.09
N LYS A 125 7.01 -4.32 38.38
CA LYS A 125 6.92 -3.24 37.39
C LYS A 125 8.25 -2.94 36.71
N ASP A 126 9.32 -2.80 37.51
CA ASP A 126 10.60 -2.32 36.99
C ASP A 126 11.22 -3.28 35.97
N LYS A 127 10.91 -4.57 36.10
CA LYS A 127 11.42 -5.59 35.19
C LYS A 127 10.81 -5.53 33.80
N TYR A 128 9.55 -5.09 33.68
CA TYR A 128 8.78 -5.18 32.44
C TYR A 128 8.47 -3.83 31.78
N ILE A 129 8.99 -2.72 32.31
CA ILE A 129 8.61 -1.37 31.89
C ILE A 129 8.87 -1.12 30.39
N GLU A 130 9.95 -1.63 29.82
CA GLU A 130 10.25 -1.43 28.39
C GLU A 130 9.30 -2.25 27.50
N GLN A 131 9.02 -3.51 27.90
CA GLN A 131 8.04 -4.34 27.20
C GLN A 131 6.63 -3.77 27.33
N ASP A 132 6.34 -3.09 28.44
CA ASP A 132 5.05 -2.47 28.70
C ASP A 132 4.77 -1.29 27.80
N LYS A 133 5.76 -0.44 27.60
CA LYS A 133 5.66 0.68 26.63
C LYS A 133 5.26 0.19 25.23
N GLU A 134 5.91 -0.88 24.77
CA GLU A 134 5.62 -1.49 23.47
C GLU A 134 4.19 -2.10 23.44
N LEU A 135 3.83 -2.87 24.46
CA LEU A 135 2.52 -3.50 24.56
C LEU A 135 1.39 -2.46 24.55
N ILE A 136 1.52 -1.43 25.39
CA ILE A 136 0.52 -0.35 25.48
C ILE A 136 0.38 0.35 24.13
N ASN A 137 1.49 0.70 23.48
CA ASN A 137 1.41 1.33 22.16
C ASN A 137 0.70 0.44 21.13
N LYS A 138 1.01 -0.87 21.10
CA LYS A 138 0.33 -1.82 20.18
C LYS A 138 -1.16 -1.89 20.46
N VAL A 139 -1.58 -1.94 21.72
CA VAL A 139 -3.01 -1.95 22.09
C VAL A 139 -3.70 -0.66 21.65
N VAL A 140 -3.12 0.51 21.95
CA VAL A 140 -3.66 1.81 21.53
C VAL A 140 -3.72 1.89 20.00
N PHE A 141 -2.70 1.44 19.29
CA PHE A 141 -2.67 1.40 17.85
C PHE A 141 -3.77 0.52 17.26
N ILE A 142 -4.00 -0.69 17.82
CA ILE A 142 -5.05 -1.59 17.33
C ILE A 142 -6.44 -0.95 17.52
N PHE A 143 -6.71 -0.32 18.65
CA PHE A 143 -7.95 0.45 18.84
C PHE A 143 -8.08 1.58 17.81
N TYR A 144 -7.01 2.32 17.56
CA TYR A 144 -7.01 3.40 16.56
C TYR A 144 -7.38 2.90 15.16
N ILE A 145 -6.72 1.85 14.67
CA ILE A 145 -6.99 1.33 13.31
C ILE A 145 -8.33 0.62 13.18
N ASN A 146 -8.89 0.13 14.29
CA ASN A 146 -10.25 -0.41 14.36
C ASN A 146 -11.33 0.68 14.45
N ASN A 147 -10.93 1.96 14.38
CA ASN A 147 -11.81 3.13 14.56
C ASN A 147 -12.46 3.21 15.95
N GLU A 148 -11.82 2.63 16.95
CA GLU A 148 -12.24 2.67 18.36
C GLU A 148 -11.54 3.82 19.09
N LEU A 149 -11.73 5.04 18.57
CA LEU A 149 -10.96 6.23 18.94
C LEU A 149 -11.07 6.61 20.43
N ASP A 150 -12.23 6.38 21.04
CA ASP A 150 -12.43 6.68 22.47
C ASP A 150 -11.63 5.73 23.37
N GLN A 151 -11.53 4.45 23.01
CA GLN A 151 -10.70 3.48 23.71
C GLN A 151 -9.21 3.80 23.52
N ALA A 152 -8.81 4.11 22.29
CA ALA A 152 -7.44 4.48 21.97
C ALA A 152 -7.00 5.72 22.77
N GLU A 153 -7.83 6.77 22.78
CA GLU A 153 -7.56 8.01 23.53
C GLU A 153 -7.48 7.74 25.04
N SER A 154 -8.52 7.12 25.61
CA SER A 154 -8.60 6.88 27.07
C SER A 154 -7.42 6.08 27.59
N LEU A 155 -7.01 5.02 26.86
CA LEU A 155 -5.87 4.21 27.24
C LEU A 155 -4.56 4.96 27.02
N GLY A 156 -4.41 5.60 25.87
CA GLY A 156 -3.20 6.33 25.52
C GLY A 156 -2.93 7.49 26.47
N GLU A 157 -3.93 8.33 26.80
CA GLU A 157 -3.80 9.43 27.75
C GLU A 157 -3.40 8.97 29.16
N TYR A 158 -3.97 7.83 29.61
CA TYR A 158 -3.61 7.28 30.91
C TYR A 158 -2.11 6.96 30.98
N TYR A 159 -1.50 6.47 29.89
CA TYR A 159 -0.09 6.08 29.87
C TYR A 159 0.84 7.18 29.35
N LEU A 160 0.37 8.21 28.67
CA LEU A 160 1.22 9.34 28.25
C LEU A 160 1.94 10.01 29.43
N GLY A 161 1.27 10.14 30.57
CA GLY A 161 1.88 10.72 31.77
C GLY A 161 3.01 9.86 32.38
N GLU A 162 3.07 8.56 32.03
CA GLU A 162 4.08 7.61 32.49
C GLU A 162 5.16 7.34 31.43
N TYR A 163 4.78 7.40 30.15
CA TYR A 163 5.62 7.06 28.99
C TYR A 163 5.81 8.25 28.05
N ASP A 164 5.91 9.45 28.60
CA ASP A 164 5.98 10.75 27.91
C ASP A 164 7.13 10.91 26.90
N THR A 165 8.15 10.06 27.01
CA THR A 165 9.31 10.03 26.10
C THR A 165 9.28 8.87 25.10
N TYR A 166 8.26 8.00 25.14
CA TYR A 166 8.17 6.85 24.25
C TYR A 166 7.56 7.25 22.89
N LYS A 167 8.44 7.58 21.94
CA LYS A 167 8.08 8.09 20.61
C LYS A 167 6.99 7.31 19.86
N PRO A 168 6.99 5.95 19.84
CA PRO A 168 5.92 5.22 19.16
C PRO A 168 4.53 5.55 19.72
N LEU A 169 4.35 5.62 21.05
CA LEU A 169 3.07 6.00 21.66
C LEU A 169 2.70 7.46 21.34
N LEU A 170 3.68 8.37 21.36
CA LEU A 170 3.45 9.76 20.97
C LEU A 170 2.99 9.88 19.51
N LYS A 171 3.59 9.14 18.58
CA LYS A 171 3.17 9.09 17.18
C LYS A 171 1.75 8.53 17.03
N THR A 172 1.40 7.48 17.76
CA THR A 172 0.06 6.90 17.74
C THR A 172 -0.98 7.86 18.32
N MET A 173 -0.67 8.50 19.45
CA MET A 173 -1.58 9.46 20.07
C MET A 173 -1.74 10.74 19.24
N PHE A 174 -0.72 11.18 18.53
CA PHE A 174 -0.84 12.26 17.57
C PHE A 174 -1.87 11.92 16.48
N ALA A 175 -1.82 10.70 15.93
CA ALA A 175 -2.82 10.23 14.97
C ALA A 175 -4.24 10.16 15.58
N VAL A 176 -4.38 9.69 16.81
CA VAL A 176 -5.67 9.63 17.53
C VAL A 176 -6.26 11.04 17.72
N TYR A 177 -5.45 12.01 18.14
CA TYR A 177 -5.89 13.39 18.32
C TYR A 177 -6.30 14.04 16.98
N LEU A 178 -5.51 13.82 15.91
CA LEU A 178 -5.91 14.29 14.57
C LEU A 178 -7.25 13.68 14.13
N ALA A 179 -7.42 12.37 14.30
CA ALA A 179 -8.64 11.66 13.92
C ALA A 179 -9.87 12.18 14.67
N LYS A 180 -9.71 12.55 15.94
CA LYS A 180 -10.77 13.14 16.78
C LYS A 180 -10.94 14.66 16.56
N GLY A 181 -10.01 15.32 15.87
CA GLY A 181 -10.00 16.77 15.68
C GLY A 181 -9.58 17.55 16.94
N GLU A 182 -8.84 16.92 17.84
CA GLU A 182 -8.37 17.51 19.09
C GLU A 182 -7.03 18.22 18.91
N THR A 183 -7.06 19.29 18.11
CA THR A 183 -5.86 20.02 17.67
C THR A 183 -5.01 20.54 18.83
N GLU A 184 -5.64 21.05 19.90
CA GLU A 184 -4.92 21.58 21.07
C GLU A 184 -4.07 20.49 21.75
N LYS A 185 -4.61 19.28 21.93
CA LYS A 185 -3.85 18.16 22.50
C LYS A 185 -2.71 17.70 21.56
N ALA A 186 -2.97 17.68 20.26
CA ALA A 186 -1.95 17.36 19.26
C ALA A 186 -0.80 18.38 19.31
N GLU A 187 -1.09 19.69 19.43
CA GLU A 187 -0.07 20.73 19.57
C GLU A 187 0.75 20.60 20.86
N GLU A 188 0.10 20.31 21.99
CA GLU A 188 0.80 20.08 23.26
C GLU A 188 1.76 18.89 23.18
N LEU A 189 1.30 17.79 22.55
CA LEU A 189 2.10 16.61 22.33
C LEU A 189 3.33 16.90 21.47
N VAL A 190 3.18 17.63 20.36
CA VAL A 190 4.27 17.98 19.45
C VAL A 190 5.29 18.90 20.12
N LYS A 191 4.84 19.85 20.94
CA LYS A 191 5.74 20.72 21.76
C LYS A 191 6.58 19.93 22.75
N ALA A 192 6.03 18.82 23.27
CA ALA A 192 6.71 17.94 24.23
C ALA A 192 7.50 16.79 23.57
N TYR A 193 7.45 16.67 22.24
CA TYR A 193 8.06 15.55 21.53
C TYR A 193 9.58 15.48 21.75
N PRO A 194 10.13 14.34 22.23
CA PRO A 194 11.53 14.20 22.60
C PRO A 194 12.42 13.96 21.37
N VAL A 195 12.56 14.99 20.53
CA VAL A 195 13.33 14.90 19.29
C VAL A 195 14.81 14.65 19.56
N ASP A 196 15.42 13.76 18.78
CA ASP A 196 16.87 13.60 18.69
C ASP A 196 17.42 14.60 17.67
N ASN A 197 18.06 15.67 18.16
CA ASN A 197 18.62 16.73 17.31
C ASN A 197 19.87 16.29 16.52
N GLU A 198 20.39 15.09 16.73
CA GLU A 198 21.49 14.49 15.96
C GLU A 198 20.97 13.51 14.89
N SER A 199 19.66 13.27 14.85
CA SER A 199 19.00 12.40 13.86
C SER A 199 18.25 13.22 12.81
N ALA A 200 18.73 13.19 11.57
CA ALA A 200 18.04 13.83 10.44
C ALA A 200 16.62 13.26 10.23
N TYR A 201 16.47 11.96 10.38
CA TYR A 201 15.16 11.28 10.27
C TYR A 201 14.17 11.77 11.34
N ASP A 202 14.60 11.85 12.59
CA ASP A 202 13.74 12.25 13.70
C ASP A 202 13.31 13.73 13.62
N LEU A 203 14.25 14.60 13.20
CA LEU A 203 13.95 16.00 12.90
C LEU A 203 12.91 16.13 11.76
N ALA A 204 12.98 15.30 10.72
CA ALA A 204 12.01 15.30 9.64
C ALA A 204 10.63 14.82 10.12
N ILE A 205 10.55 13.83 11.01
CA ILE A 205 9.29 13.39 11.62
C ILE A 205 8.67 14.50 12.46
N LEU A 206 9.44 15.19 13.31
CA LEU A 206 8.94 16.34 14.07
C LEU A 206 8.45 17.46 13.14
N ALA A 207 9.24 17.79 12.11
CA ALA A 207 8.87 18.80 11.11
C ALA A 207 7.54 18.47 10.43
N LYS A 208 7.33 17.21 10.08
CA LYS A 208 6.07 16.74 9.49
C LYS A 208 4.88 16.97 10.41
N MET A 209 4.99 16.58 11.69
CA MET A 209 3.93 16.79 12.68
C MET A 209 3.61 18.29 12.84
N GLN A 210 4.63 19.15 12.87
CA GLN A 210 4.48 20.61 12.97
C GLN A 210 3.77 21.20 11.74
N ILE A 211 4.16 20.80 10.53
CA ILE A 211 3.54 21.29 9.29
C ILE A 211 2.08 20.83 9.20
N ILE A 212 1.76 19.60 9.59
CA ILE A 212 0.37 19.09 9.66
C ILE A 212 -0.50 19.97 10.53
N LEU A 213 0.02 20.46 11.66
CA LEU A 213 -0.68 21.36 12.57
C LEU A 213 -0.70 22.84 12.11
N GLY A 214 -0.07 23.16 10.97
CA GLY A 214 0.02 24.52 10.47
C GLY A 214 1.15 25.36 11.10
N ASN A 215 2.03 24.75 11.89
CA ASN A 215 3.20 25.39 12.48
C ASN A 215 4.35 25.40 11.46
N TYR A 216 4.14 26.11 10.33
CA TYR A 216 5.04 26.06 9.16
C TYR A 216 6.44 26.57 9.46
N ASP A 217 6.57 27.66 10.23
CA ASP A 217 7.86 28.28 10.50
C ASP A 217 8.78 27.31 11.26
N ASP A 218 8.30 26.73 12.37
CA ASP A 218 9.05 25.74 13.15
C ASP A 218 9.28 24.45 12.36
N GLY A 219 8.26 24.00 11.61
CA GLY A 219 8.32 22.79 10.80
C GLY A 219 9.36 22.89 9.68
N LEU A 220 9.37 23.98 8.92
CA LEU A 220 10.33 24.18 7.84
C LEU A 220 11.75 24.44 8.38
N GLU A 221 11.88 25.08 9.56
CA GLU A 221 13.19 25.22 10.25
C GLU A 221 13.76 23.85 10.64
N ASN A 222 12.94 22.97 11.25
CA ASN A 222 13.38 21.62 11.63
C ASN A 222 13.66 20.74 10.40
N LEU A 223 12.86 20.89 9.33
CA LEU A 223 13.13 20.20 8.06
C LEU A 223 14.45 20.65 7.44
N LYS A 224 14.77 21.95 7.50
CA LYS A 224 16.06 22.48 7.06
C LYS A 224 17.22 21.94 7.90
N LYS A 225 17.05 21.86 9.22
CA LYS A 225 18.05 21.24 10.11
C LYS A 225 18.26 19.76 9.75
N SER A 226 17.18 19.02 9.50
CA SER A 226 17.25 17.63 9.01
C SER A 226 18.10 17.52 7.75
N TYR A 227 17.82 18.34 6.74
CA TYR A 227 18.59 18.37 5.49
C TYR A 227 20.06 18.77 5.70
N ASP A 228 20.34 19.73 6.57
CA ASP A 228 21.72 20.19 6.83
C ASP A 228 22.53 19.12 7.57
N LEU A 229 21.89 18.35 8.43
CA LEU A 229 22.51 17.27 9.18
C LEU A 229 22.88 16.09 8.27
N ASP A 230 21.96 15.68 7.40
CA ASP A 230 22.24 14.69 6.36
C ASP A 230 21.50 15.05 5.05
N LYS A 231 22.26 15.52 4.07
CA LYS A 231 21.73 15.90 2.74
C LYS A 231 21.20 14.72 1.91
N ASN A 232 21.42 13.50 2.38
CA ASN A 232 20.97 12.28 1.73
C ASN A 232 19.74 11.68 2.42
N GLU A 233 19.28 12.26 3.55
CA GLU A 233 18.11 11.75 4.26
C GLU A 233 16.84 11.93 3.39
N VAL A 234 16.28 10.81 2.91
CA VAL A 234 15.10 10.82 2.01
C VAL A 234 13.89 11.46 2.67
N LYS A 235 13.68 11.24 3.96
CA LYS A 235 12.54 11.83 4.69
C LYS A 235 12.55 13.35 4.67
N SER A 236 13.73 13.99 4.62
CA SER A 236 13.87 15.44 4.50
C SER A 236 13.28 16.02 3.21
N PHE A 237 13.14 15.20 2.16
CA PHE A 237 12.49 15.58 0.90
C PHE A 237 11.01 15.17 0.89
N ASP A 238 10.70 13.99 1.40
CA ASP A 238 9.34 13.42 1.35
C ASP A 238 8.32 14.22 2.17
N VAL A 239 8.73 14.82 3.30
CA VAL A 239 7.83 15.57 4.19
C VAL A 239 7.04 16.65 3.46
N ILE A 240 7.65 17.39 2.53
CA ILE A 240 6.95 18.43 1.76
C ILE A 240 5.80 17.81 0.93
N ARG A 241 6.08 16.73 0.19
CA ARG A 241 5.07 16.01 -0.60
C ARG A 241 3.97 15.42 0.28
N GLU A 242 4.35 14.84 1.41
CA GLU A 242 3.44 14.16 2.34
C GLU A 242 2.55 15.12 3.13
N THR A 243 2.93 16.40 3.24
CA THR A 243 2.17 17.42 4.00
C THR A 243 1.48 18.45 3.11
N CYS A 244 1.81 18.49 1.82
CA CYS A 244 1.32 19.52 0.89
C CYS A 244 -0.22 19.59 0.83
N GLU A 245 -0.91 18.45 0.88
CA GLU A 245 -2.37 18.40 0.75
C GLU A 245 -3.13 18.89 2.01
N PHE A 246 -2.45 19.09 3.14
CA PHE A 246 -3.12 19.69 4.31
C PHE A 246 -3.44 21.17 4.11
N ASN A 247 -2.52 21.95 3.56
CA ASN A 247 -2.75 23.34 3.15
C ASN A 247 -1.67 23.79 2.16
N LYS A 248 -1.84 23.38 0.89
CA LYS A 248 -0.88 23.65 -0.16
C LYS A 248 -0.54 25.12 -0.32
N SER A 249 -1.57 25.99 -0.34
CA SER A 249 -1.37 27.44 -0.59
C SER A 249 -0.48 28.06 0.48
N LYS A 250 -0.68 27.68 1.75
CA LYS A 250 0.12 28.23 2.84
C LYS A 250 1.53 27.66 2.89
N LEU A 251 1.69 26.35 2.62
CA LEU A 251 3.01 25.73 2.52
C LEU A 251 3.82 26.35 1.37
N LEU A 252 3.18 26.55 0.21
CA LEU A 252 3.82 27.19 -0.95
C LEU A 252 4.29 28.61 -0.60
N GLU A 253 3.41 29.46 -0.05
CA GLU A 253 3.74 30.82 0.39
C GLU A 253 4.99 30.84 1.29
N LYS A 254 5.05 29.95 2.27
CA LYS A 254 6.17 29.90 3.23
C LYS A 254 7.48 29.42 2.59
N VAL A 255 7.42 28.44 1.71
CA VAL A 255 8.63 27.97 1.01
C VAL A 255 9.10 28.99 -0.02
N GLU A 256 8.20 29.74 -0.67
CA GLU A 256 8.56 30.88 -1.55
C GLU A 256 9.27 31.98 -0.74
N GLU A 257 8.73 32.41 0.40
CA GLU A 257 9.38 33.38 1.32
C GLU A 257 10.82 32.95 1.66
N LEU A 258 10.99 31.69 2.09
CA LEU A 258 12.32 31.14 2.46
C LEU A 258 13.28 31.09 1.26
N SER A 259 12.78 30.76 0.06
CA SER A 259 13.57 30.70 -1.16
C SER A 259 14.04 32.09 -1.62
N GLU A 260 13.19 33.13 -1.47
CA GLU A 260 13.54 34.52 -1.78
C GLU A 260 14.55 35.10 -0.79
N GLU A 261 14.37 34.82 0.50
CA GLU A 261 15.30 35.26 1.55
C GLU A 261 16.66 34.57 1.46
N ASN A 262 16.70 33.32 0.97
CA ASN A 262 17.91 32.49 0.90
C ASN A 262 18.19 31.97 -0.52
N PRO A 263 18.47 32.83 -1.51
CA PRO A 263 18.53 32.44 -2.94
C PRO A 263 19.65 31.46 -3.29
N ASN A 264 20.63 31.29 -2.41
CA ASN A 264 21.75 30.36 -2.55
C ASN A 264 21.45 28.95 -2.00
N GLU A 265 20.39 28.78 -1.23
CA GLU A 265 19.99 27.53 -0.64
C GLU A 265 19.17 26.71 -1.64
N LYS A 266 19.78 25.65 -2.19
CA LYS A 266 19.14 24.82 -3.24
C LYS A 266 17.92 24.04 -2.73
N VAL A 267 17.90 23.68 -1.44
CA VAL A 267 16.84 22.86 -0.85
C VAL A 267 15.46 23.50 -0.98
N TYR A 268 15.34 24.82 -0.82
CA TYR A 268 14.06 25.52 -0.97
C TYR A 268 13.52 25.45 -2.40
N LYS A 269 14.40 25.48 -3.41
CA LYS A 269 14.00 25.29 -4.81
C LYS A 269 13.48 23.88 -5.06
N VAL A 270 14.12 22.88 -4.46
CA VAL A 270 13.66 21.49 -4.53
C VAL A 270 12.27 21.35 -3.89
N TRP A 271 12.05 21.94 -2.72
CA TRP A 271 10.74 21.91 -2.06
C TRP A 271 9.66 22.62 -2.88
N LEU A 272 9.96 23.75 -3.53
CA LEU A 272 9.01 24.42 -4.45
C LEU A 272 8.66 23.53 -5.65
N GLU A 273 9.63 22.82 -6.20
CA GLU A 273 9.40 21.88 -7.30
C GLU A 273 8.51 20.73 -6.85
N GLU A 274 8.74 20.13 -5.67
CA GLU A 274 7.88 19.08 -5.08
C GLU A 274 6.43 19.56 -4.92
N ILE A 275 6.20 20.77 -4.40
CA ILE A 275 4.86 21.36 -4.25
C ILE A 275 4.17 21.54 -5.62
N ASN A 276 4.90 22.00 -6.64
CA ASN A 276 4.36 22.23 -7.97
C ASN A 276 4.04 20.93 -8.73
N LEU A 277 4.77 19.83 -8.46
CA LEU A 277 4.55 18.54 -9.07
C LEU A 277 3.18 17.92 -8.69
N ILE A 278 2.68 18.22 -7.50
CA ILE A 278 1.43 17.66 -6.98
C ILE A 278 0.20 18.13 -7.76
N ASP A 279 0.25 19.32 -8.41
CA ASP A 279 -0.89 19.88 -9.16
C ASP A 279 -1.11 19.28 -10.55
N GLY A 280 -0.18 18.48 -11.05
CA GLY A 280 -0.27 17.95 -12.42
C GLY A 280 -0.32 19.05 -13.50
N SER A 281 0.08 20.28 -13.16
CA SER A 281 0.07 21.42 -14.08
C SER A 281 1.19 21.37 -15.13
N ASN A 282 2.14 20.44 -14.98
CA ASN A 282 3.08 20.05 -16.02
C ASN A 282 2.81 18.63 -16.49
N ASN A 283 2.46 18.49 -17.75
CA ASN A 283 2.20 17.22 -18.46
C ASN A 283 3.45 16.33 -18.65
N ASN A 284 4.44 16.51 -17.85
CA ASN A 284 5.55 15.60 -17.58
C ASN A 284 6.33 16.17 -16.40
N PRO A 285 5.91 15.92 -15.15
CA PRO A 285 6.83 16.06 -14.05
C PRO A 285 7.83 14.95 -14.28
N GLU A 286 8.84 15.31 -14.95
CA GLU A 286 9.80 14.37 -15.43
C GLU A 286 10.29 13.54 -14.26
N LYS A 287 10.26 12.24 -14.48
CA LYS A 287 11.25 11.33 -13.92
C LYS A 287 12.61 12.00 -13.66
N ASP A 288 12.90 13.11 -14.29
CA ASP A 288 14.14 13.86 -14.18
C ASP A 288 14.29 14.67 -12.89
N ILE A 289 13.22 15.21 -12.28
CA ILE A 289 13.35 15.97 -11.02
C ILE A 289 13.37 15.02 -9.82
N ILE A 290 12.51 14.02 -9.77
CA ILE A 290 12.63 12.92 -8.79
C ILE A 290 13.98 12.21 -8.97
N ASN A 291 14.43 12.04 -10.20
CA ASN A 291 15.75 11.53 -10.50
C ASN A 291 16.86 12.53 -10.18
N GLU A 292 16.62 13.82 -10.11
CA GLU A 292 17.63 14.80 -9.72
C GLU A 292 17.70 14.95 -8.20
N ILE A 293 16.59 14.83 -7.50
CA ILE A 293 16.56 14.65 -6.04
C ILE A 293 17.23 13.33 -5.69
N ASN A 294 16.90 12.25 -6.37
CA ASN A 294 17.57 10.94 -6.21
C ASN A 294 19.02 10.94 -6.76
N ARG A 295 19.41 11.84 -7.69
CA ARG A 295 20.79 12.03 -8.18
C ARG A 295 21.62 12.91 -7.26
N ASN A 296 21.01 13.78 -6.50
CA ASN A 296 21.69 14.54 -5.45
C ASN A 296 22.04 13.65 -4.24
N ILE A 297 21.33 12.54 -4.06
CA ILE A 297 21.81 11.38 -3.30
C ILE A 297 22.88 10.72 -4.19
N THR A 298 24.07 11.32 -4.23
CA THR A 298 25.19 10.69 -4.91
C THR A 298 25.58 9.47 -4.12
N LEU A 299 25.08 8.28 -4.51
CA LEU A 299 25.40 6.97 -3.92
C LEU A 299 26.91 6.72 -3.74
N LYS A 300 27.75 7.59 -4.30
CA LYS A 300 29.21 7.56 -4.15
C LYS A 300 29.70 8.07 -2.80
N GLU A 301 28.93 8.92 -2.14
CA GLU A 301 29.30 9.59 -0.88
C GLU A 301 28.46 9.10 0.31
N VAL A 302 27.41 8.29 0.05
CA VAL A 302 26.52 7.74 1.08
C VAL A 302 27.14 6.47 1.66
N ASP A 303 27.06 6.34 2.98
CA ASP A 303 27.46 5.10 3.67
C ASP A 303 26.64 3.92 3.13
N LYS A 304 27.35 2.89 2.67
CA LYS A 304 26.73 1.68 2.09
C LYS A 304 25.94 0.86 3.09
N ASP A 305 26.20 1.04 4.37
CA ASP A 305 25.48 0.37 5.44
C ASP A 305 24.22 1.13 5.88
N SER A 306 24.07 2.40 5.46
CA SER A 306 22.90 3.21 5.77
C SER A 306 21.63 2.67 5.10
N TYR A 307 20.46 2.91 5.74
CA TYR A 307 19.18 2.55 5.16
C TYR A 307 18.92 3.31 3.86
N VAL A 308 19.33 4.56 3.75
CA VAL A 308 19.14 5.39 2.56
C VAL A 308 19.80 4.77 1.33
N TYR A 309 21.07 4.34 1.47
CA TYR A 309 21.77 3.66 0.37
C TYR A 309 21.02 2.41 -0.09
N LYS A 310 20.57 1.59 0.85
CA LYS A 310 19.86 0.34 0.58
C LYS A 310 18.48 0.58 -0.01
N TYR A 311 17.75 1.56 0.52
CA TYR A 311 16.43 1.97 0.04
C TYR A 311 16.47 2.47 -1.42
N VAL A 312 17.39 3.38 -1.74
CA VAL A 312 17.55 3.92 -3.10
C VAL A 312 17.98 2.84 -4.08
N ASN A 313 18.90 1.93 -3.68
CA ASN A 313 19.28 0.79 -4.52
C ASN A 313 18.11 -0.17 -4.75
N ALA A 314 17.24 -0.39 -3.75
CA ALA A 314 16.07 -1.23 -3.92
C ALA A 314 15.14 -0.66 -5.00
N TRP A 315 14.88 0.64 -5.01
CA TRP A 315 14.14 1.32 -6.07
C TRP A 315 14.83 1.23 -7.44
N ASP A 316 16.16 1.38 -7.48
CA ASP A 316 16.93 1.27 -8.73
C ASP A 316 16.84 -0.13 -9.33
N TYR A 317 16.96 -1.19 -8.52
CA TYR A 317 16.75 -2.56 -8.96
C TYR A 317 15.29 -2.84 -9.36
N TYR A 318 14.33 -2.32 -8.61
CA TYR A 318 12.90 -2.42 -8.95
C TYR A 318 12.61 -1.82 -10.34
N ASN A 319 13.09 -0.60 -10.59
CA ASN A 319 12.91 0.09 -11.88
C ASN A 319 13.61 -0.62 -13.06
N LYS A 320 14.66 -1.40 -12.77
CA LYS A 320 15.35 -2.26 -13.75
C LYS A 320 14.68 -3.61 -13.96
N GLY A 321 13.65 -3.94 -13.20
CA GLY A 321 12.96 -5.25 -13.23
C GLY A 321 13.71 -6.38 -12.53
N ASP A 322 14.77 -6.08 -11.76
CA ASP A 322 15.52 -7.06 -10.95
C ASP A 322 14.89 -7.14 -9.54
N TYR A 323 13.68 -7.71 -9.48
CA TYR A 323 12.86 -7.72 -8.25
C TYR A 323 13.49 -8.54 -7.12
N GLU A 324 14.28 -9.56 -7.43
CA GLU A 324 14.98 -10.35 -6.41
C GLU A 324 16.01 -9.50 -5.66
N LYS A 325 16.82 -8.70 -6.38
CA LYS A 325 17.77 -7.80 -5.74
C LYS A 325 17.08 -6.61 -5.08
N ALA A 326 15.98 -6.12 -5.66
CA ALA A 326 15.16 -5.11 -5.03
C ALA A 326 14.66 -5.58 -3.67
N LEU A 327 14.16 -6.83 -3.57
CA LEU A 327 13.72 -7.45 -2.32
C LEU A 327 14.87 -7.57 -1.30
N GLU A 328 16.05 -8.02 -1.74
CA GLU A 328 17.23 -8.14 -0.88
C GLU A 328 17.62 -6.77 -0.29
N CYS A 329 17.76 -5.75 -1.15
CA CYS A 329 18.09 -4.38 -0.72
C CYS A 329 17.01 -3.77 0.17
N CYS A 330 15.72 -4.01 -0.11
CA CYS A 330 14.61 -3.52 0.71
C CYS A 330 14.63 -4.15 2.11
N ASN A 331 14.83 -5.46 2.22
CA ASN A 331 14.99 -6.14 3.51
C ASN A 331 16.18 -5.60 4.31
N GLU A 332 17.29 -5.28 3.64
CA GLU A 332 18.43 -4.66 4.29
C GLU A 332 18.16 -3.22 4.73
N ALA A 333 17.39 -2.46 3.93
CA ALA A 333 16.96 -1.11 4.29
C ALA A 333 16.07 -1.12 5.55
N ILE A 334 15.09 -2.03 5.59
CA ILE A 334 14.22 -2.25 6.75
C ILE A 334 15.03 -2.60 8.01
N LYS A 335 16.03 -3.49 7.88
CA LYS A 335 16.92 -3.82 9.02
C LYS A 335 17.74 -2.63 9.50
N ALA A 336 18.18 -1.77 8.58
CA ALA A 336 18.98 -0.60 8.91
C ALA A 336 18.15 0.53 9.54
N ASN A 337 16.88 0.69 9.12
CA ASN A 337 15.91 1.59 9.73
C ASN A 337 14.51 0.93 9.78
N PRO A 338 14.19 0.20 10.86
CA PRO A 338 12.91 -0.46 11.01
C PRO A 338 11.72 0.49 11.22
N GLU A 339 11.98 1.78 11.43
CA GLU A 339 10.94 2.81 11.54
C GLU A 339 10.55 3.45 10.20
N ASN A 340 11.27 3.18 9.11
CA ASN A 340 10.95 3.76 7.81
C ASN A 340 9.68 3.16 7.23
N SER A 341 8.58 3.93 7.29
CA SER A 341 7.25 3.50 6.89
C SER A 341 7.11 3.24 5.38
N GLU A 342 7.82 3.99 4.52
CA GLU A 342 7.76 3.84 3.06
C GLU A 342 8.38 2.53 2.58
N SER A 343 9.44 2.07 3.24
CA SER A 343 10.04 0.76 2.93
C SER A 343 9.04 -0.37 3.11
N PHE A 344 8.24 -0.32 4.18
CA PHE A 344 7.20 -1.31 4.47
C PHE A 344 5.93 -1.12 3.63
N GLY A 345 5.42 0.11 3.51
CA GLY A 345 4.08 0.38 2.98
C GLY A 345 4.02 0.61 1.48
N ILE A 346 5.12 0.98 0.85
CA ILE A 346 5.19 1.29 -0.59
C ILE A 346 6.18 0.36 -1.31
N LEU A 347 7.46 0.43 -0.98
CA LEU A 347 8.49 -0.27 -1.74
C LEU A 347 8.34 -1.80 -1.67
N MET A 348 8.17 -2.35 -0.46
CA MET A 348 7.99 -3.80 -0.29
C MET A 348 6.73 -4.33 -1.01
N PRO A 349 5.53 -3.72 -0.86
CA PRO A 349 4.35 -4.09 -1.63
C PRO A 349 4.56 -4.04 -3.14
N GLU A 350 5.19 -2.99 -3.68
CA GLU A 350 5.49 -2.87 -5.10
C GLU A 350 6.34 -4.04 -5.61
N ILE A 351 7.38 -4.40 -4.87
CA ILE A 351 8.27 -5.53 -5.18
C ILE A 351 7.48 -6.84 -5.15
N LEU A 352 6.73 -7.11 -4.07
CA LEU A 352 6.00 -8.37 -3.89
C LEU A 352 4.91 -8.56 -4.95
N ILE A 353 4.17 -7.51 -5.30
CA ILE A 353 3.15 -7.55 -6.35
C ILE A 353 3.81 -7.84 -7.70
N SER A 354 4.95 -7.20 -8.01
CA SER A 354 5.71 -7.44 -9.25
C SER A 354 6.28 -8.86 -9.32
N MET A 355 6.58 -9.47 -8.17
CA MET A 355 6.96 -10.89 -8.03
C MET A 355 5.77 -11.84 -8.07
N LYS A 356 4.52 -11.34 -8.17
CA LYS A 356 3.26 -12.11 -8.14
C LYS A 356 2.98 -12.76 -6.79
N GLU A 357 3.38 -12.10 -5.71
CA GLU A 357 3.16 -12.53 -4.32
C GLU A 357 2.30 -11.52 -3.52
N PRO A 358 1.14 -11.07 -4.04
CA PRO A 358 0.34 -10.01 -3.41
C PRO A 358 -0.23 -10.40 -2.03
N THR A 359 -0.33 -11.69 -1.73
CA THR A 359 -0.81 -12.19 -0.43
C THR A 359 0.14 -11.91 0.73
N LYS A 360 1.39 -11.53 0.43
CA LYS A 360 2.39 -11.20 1.45
C LYS A 360 2.39 -9.73 1.89
N VAL A 361 1.62 -8.86 1.24
CA VAL A 361 1.74 -7.41 1.46
C VAL A 361 1.15 -6.95 2.79
N ASP A 362 0.14 -7.64 3.31
CA ASP A 362 -0.70 -7.16 4.42
C ASP A 362 0.09 -6.90 5.71
N GLY A 363 0.98 -7.82 6.09
CA GLY A 363 1.83 -7.66 7.28
C GLY A 363 2.77 -6.45 7.17
N TYR A 364 3.36 -6.25 6.00
CA TYR A 364 4.23 -5.09 5.75
C TYR A 364 3.45 -3.78 5.80
N ILE A 365 2.28 -3.73 5.16
CA ILE A 365 1.40 -2.56 5.17
C ILE A 365 0.97 -2.21 6.59
N ARG A 366 0.56 -3.19 7.39
CA ARG A 366 0.17 -2.98 8.80
C ARG A 366 1.33 -2.38 9.61
N THR A 367 2.55 -2.89 9.40
CA THR A 367 3.76 -2.37 10.06
C THR A 367 4.07 -0.95 9.61
N ALA A 368 3.88 -0.61 8.34
CA ALA A 368 4.06 0.75 7.84
C ALA A 368 3.15 1.76 8.56
N VAL A 369 1.86 1.41 8.70
CA VAL A 369 0.90 2.25 9.42
C VAL A 369 1.22 2.32 10.92
N TYR A 370 1.72 1.24 11.52
CA TYR A 370 2.19 1.26 12.91
C TYR A 370 3.38 2.20 13.13
N ASN A 371 4.32 2.23 12.19
CA ASN A 371 5.51 3.08 12.29
C ASN A 371 5.18 4.57 12.17
N GLU A 372 4.20 4.93 11.34
CA GLU A 372 3.82 6.32 11.09
C GLU A 372 2.28 6.45 10.94
N PRO A 373 1.53 6.26 12.04
CA PRO A 373 0.07 6.15 12.00
C PRO A 373 -0.66 7.44 11.60
N PHE A 374 0.01 8.57 11.59
CA PHE A 374 -0.51 9.87 11.17
C PHE A 374 -0.19 10.24 9.71
N ASN A 375 0.48 9.36 8.96
CA ASN A 375 0.84 9.61 7.57
C ASN A 375 -0.34 9.29 6.63
N TYR A 376 -1.28 10.24 6.48
CA TYR A 376 -2.44 10.04 5.63
C TYR A 376 -2.08 9.77 4.16
N ASN A 377 -0.98 10.36 3.66
CA ASN A 377 -0.53 10.19 2.28
C ASN A 377 -0.06 8.75 2.02
N LEU A 378 0.72 8.19 2.95
CA LEU A 378 1.11 6.79 2.94
C LEU A 378 -0.13 5.87 2.97
N ILE A 379 -1.06 6.11 3.91
CA ILE A 379 -2.28 5.31 4.08
C ILE A 379 -3.15 5.40 2.81
N SER A 380 -3.30 6.59 2.22
CA SER A 380 -4.00 6.77 0.94
C SER A 380 -3.31 6.02 -0.21
N SER A 381 -1.97 6.05 -0.26
CA SER A 381 -1.20 5.34 -1.28
C SER A 381 -1.34 3.82 -1.14
N ILE A 382 -1.38 3.32 0.08
CA ILE A 382 -1.70 1.92 0.40
C ILE A 382 -3.11 1.55 -0.09
N GLY A 383 -4.10 2.41 0.14
CA GLY A 383 -5.46 2.23 -0.38
C GLY A 383 -5.48 2.09 -1.91
N LYS A 384 -4.71 2.92 -2.62
CA LYS A 384 -4.55 2.82 -4.09
C LYS A 384 -3.85 1.52 -4.53
N ILE A 385 -2.90 1.02 -3.75
CA ILE A 385 -2.26 -0.28 -4.01
C ILE A 385 -3.30 -1.40 -3.92
N TYR A 386 -4.09 -1.45 -2.86
CA TYR A 386 -5.17 -2.43 -2.72
C TYR A 386 -6.18 -2.32 -3.86
N GLN A 387 -6.66 -1.12 -4.17
CA GLN A 387 -7.66 -0.90 -5.20
C GLN A 387 -7.16 -1.27 -6.60
N ASN A 388 -6.02 -0.71 -7.02
CA ASN A 388 -5.60 -0.72 -8.43
C ASN A 388 -4.66 -1.87 -8.79
N LYS A 389 -3.91 -2.43 -7.82
CA LYS A 389 -2.89 -3.44 -8.08
C LYS A 389 -3.27 -4.82 -7.56
N ILE A 390 -3.99 -4.87 -6.45
CA ILE A 390 -4.43 -6.12 -5.83
C ILE A 390 -5.90 -6.42 -6.19
N GLY A 391 -6.74 -5.38 -6.32
CA GLY A 391 -8.17 -5.49 -6.58
C GLY A 391 -9.00 -5.72 -5.32
N ASP A 392 -8.42 -5.51 -4.13
CA ASP A 392 -9.11 -5.62 -2.84
C ASP A 392 -9.73 -4.27 -2.45
N ASN A 393 -10.97 -4.05 -2.91
CA ASN A 393 -11.66 -2.78 -2.67
C ASN A 393 -12.13 -2.62 -1.22
N GLU A 394 -12.37 -3.69 -0.48
CA GLU A 394 -12.76 -3.60 0.93
C GLU A 394 -11.61 -3.08 1.79
N LYS A 395 -10.39 -3.59 1.60
CA LYS A 395 -9.19 -3.06 2.26
C LYS A 395 -8.86 -1.65 1.80
N ALA A 396 -9.08 -1.32 0.52
CA ALA A 396 -8.92 0.03 0.00
C ALA A 396 -9.85 1.02 0.71
N ILE A 397 -11.13 0.68 0.87
CA ILE A 397 -12.13 1.46 1.61
C ILE A 397 -11.67 1.69 3.05
N GLY A 398 -11.19 0.65 3.73
CA GLY A 398 -10.64 0.77 5.08
C GLY A 398 -9.48 1.78 5.16
N CYS A 399 -8.54 1.72 4.21
CA CYS A 399 -7.41 2.66 4.15
C CYS A 399 -7.88 4.10 3.85
N PHE A 400 -8.79 4.30 2.88
CA PHE A 400 -9.27 5.64 2.56
C PHE A 400 -10.07 6.25 3.72
N ASN A 401 -10.89 5.46 4.41
CA ASN A 401 -11.59 5.91 5.61
C ASN A 401 -10.62 6.32 6.72
N LEU A 402 -9.57 5.52 6.97
CA LEU A 402 -8.54 5.88 7.95
C LEU A 402 -7.80 7.16 7.56
N ALA A 403 -7.45 7.32 6.28
CA ALA A 403 -6.84 8.54 5.79
C ALA A 403 -7.76 9.77 5.94
N LEU A 404 -9.07 9.61 5.72
CA LEU A 404 -10.07 10.68 5.92
C LEU A 404 -10.24 11.09 7.39
N LEU A 405 -9.98 10.21 8.36
CA LEU A 405 -9.93 10.61 9.77
C LEU A 405 -8.81 11.62 10.03
N LEU A 406 -7.69 11.50 9.30
CA LEU A 406 -6.51 12.35 9.45
C LEU A 406 -6.61 13.66 8.63
N ASN A 407 -7.24 13.63 7.46
CA ASN A 407 -7.42 14.78 6.59
C ASN A 407 -8.82 14.75 5.94
N LYS A 408 -9.78 15.46 6.56
CA LYS A 408 -11.20 15.47 6.15
C LYS A 408 -11.49 16.38 4.95
N ASP A 409 -10.55 17.26 4.61
CA ASP A 409 -10.74 18.28 3.57
C ASP A 409 -10.06 17.90 2.23
N GLU A 410 -9.64 16.64 2.07
CA GLU A 410 -8.98 16.13 0.87
C GLU A 410 -10.01 15.54 -0.11
N ASP A 411 -10.34 16.28 -1.16
CA ASP A 411 -11.33 15.88 -2.19
C ASP A 411 -10.96 14.58 -2.91
N LYS A 412 -9.66 14.35 -3.14
CA LYS A 412 -9.18 13.15 -3.83
C LYS A 412 -9.37 11.88 -3.00
N LEU A 413 -9.34 11.96 -1.66
CA LEU A 413 -9.64 10.80 -0.81
C LEU A 413 -11.09 10.37 -0.96
N TYR A 414 -12.05 11.32 -0.93
CA TYR A 414 -13.46 11.01 -1.18
C TYR A 414 -13.68 10.43 -2.57
N TYR A 415 -12.99 10.95 -3.59
CA TYR A 415 -13.07 10.41 -4.93
C TYR A 415 -12.55 8.97 -5.02
N ASN A 416 -11.38 8.68 -4.43
CA ASN A 416 -10.83 7.32 -4.42
C ASN A 416 -11.72 6.35 -3.63
N LEU A 417 -12.27 6.78 -2.49
CA LEU A 417 -13.22 6.00 -1.70
C LEU A 417 -14.49 5.69 -2.50
N ALA A 418 -15.03 6.69 -3.19
CA ALA A 418 -16.18 6.51 -4.10
C ALA A 418 -15.88 5.48 -5.20
N LEU A 419 -14.72 5.55 -5.85
CA LEU A 419 -14.33 4.57 -6.87
C LEU A 419 -14.21 3.15 -6.29
N ALA A 420 -13.72 3.00 -5.06
CA ALA A 420 -13.67 1.70 -4.39
C ALA A 420 -15.08 1.16 -4.09
N ASN A 421 -15.99 2.02 -3.61
CA ASN A 421 -17.40 1.65 -3.39
C ASN A 421 -18.13 1.30 -4.69
N ILE A 422 -17.86 2.01 -5.79
CA ILE A 422 -18.38 1.68 -7.13
C ILE A 422 -17.94 0.27 -7.55
N ASN A 423 -16.69 -0.09 -7.32
CA ASN A 423 -16.15 -1.40 -7.72
C ASN A 423 -16.81 -2.58 -6.98
N ILE A 424 -17.41 -2.33 -5.81
CA ILE A 424 -18.21 -3.33 -5.05
C ILE A 424 -19.73 -3.09 -5.18
N GLU A 425 -20.16 -2.24 -6.14
CA GLU A 425 -21.55 -1.91 -6.44
C GLU A 425 -22.30 -1.20 -5.28
N ASN A 426 -21.56 -0.62 -4.33
CA ASN A 426 -22.13 0.20 -3.25
C ASN A 426 -22.37 1.64 -3.74
N PHE A 427 -23.34 1.81 -4.65
CA PHE A 427 -23.59 3.08 -5.34
C PHE A 427 -24.09 4.20 -4.43
N ASP A 428 -24.82 3.88 -3.35
CA ASP A 428 -25.36 4.90 -2.46
C ASP A 428 -24.25 5.63 -1.71
N ASP A 429 -23.32 4.91 -1.11
CA ASP A 429 -22.16 5.50 -0.44
C ASP A 429 -21.27 6.23 -1.44
N ALA A 430 -21.02 5.65 -2.61
CA ALA A 430 -20.24 6.30 -3.66
C ALA A 430 -20.83 7.66 -4.10
N ILE A 431 -22.14 7.78 -4.19
CA ILE A 431 -22.83 9.03 -4.52
C ILE A 431 -22.63 10.08 -3.42
N GLU A 432 -22.72 9.68 -2.16
CA GLU A 432 -22.49 10.60 -1.03
C GLU A 432 -21.05 11.12 -1.01
N GLU A 433 -20.10 10.23 -1.23
CA GLU A 433 -18.66 10.54 -1.27
C GLU A 433 -18.30 11.45 -2.45
N LEU A 434 -18.84 11.18 -3.65
CA LEU A 434 -18.66 12.06 -4.80
C LEU A 434 -19.26 13.45 -4.56
N LYS A 435 -20.41 13.54 -3.91
CA LYS A 435 -20.99 14.85 -3.50
C LYS A 435 -20.09 15.57 -2.50
N LYS A 436 -19.45 14.85 -1.58
CA LYS A 436 -18.45 15.43 -0.67
C LYS A 436 -17.24 15.95 -1.44
N ALA A 437 -16.65 15.13 -2.32
CA ALA A 437 -15.55 15.56 -3.19
C ALA A 437 -15.90 16.84 -3.98
N ILE A 438 -17.08 16.89 -4.58
CA ILE A 438 -17.60 18.06 -5.32
C ILE A 438 -17.75 19.29 -4.41
N SER A 439 -18.20 19.12 -3.17
CA SER A 439 -18.37 20.22 -2.24
C SER A 439 -17.05 20.88 -1.83
N ILE A 440 -15.96 20.11 -1.82
CA ILE A 440 -14.60 20.60 -1.54
C ILE A 440 -13.99 21.21 -2.81
N ASN A 441 -14.09 20.49 -3.94
CA ASN A 441 -13.50 20.91 -5.20
C ASN A 441 -14.46 20.65 -6.37
N ASN A 442 -14.86 21.72 -7.05
CA ASN A 442 -15.80 21.68 -8.18
C ASN A 442 -15.12 21.13 -9.46
N ASN A 443 -14.70 19.85 -9.45
CA ASN A 443 -13.93 19.21 -10.50
C ASN A 443 -14.82 18.39 -11.46
N TYR A 444 -14.63 18.56 -12.78
CA TYR A 444 -15.39 17.85 -13.81
C TYR A 444 -15.29 16.31 -13.70
N LYS A 445 -14.16 15.77 -13.23
CA LYS A 445 -13.96 14.32 -13.05
C LYS A 445 -14.95 13.75 -12.03
N TYR A 446 -15.23 14.49 -10.96
CA TYR A 446 -16.16 14.05 -9.92
C TYR A 446 -17.60 14.04 -10.42
N TYR A 447 -18.00 15.06 -11.20
CA TYR A 447 -19.32 15.06 -11.87
C TYR A 447 -19.46 13.94 -12.89
N ARG A 448 -18.41 13.63 -13.66
CA ARG A 448 -18.43 12.50 -14.59
C ARG A 448 -18.64 11.19 -13.84
N ALA A 449 -17.86 10.94 -12.79
CA ALA A 449 -18.01 9.74 -11.97
C ALA A 449 -19.39 9.67 -11.31
N LEU A 450 -19.91 10.80 -10.79
CA LEU A 450 -21.24 10.87 -10.19
C LEU A 450 -22.34 10.54 -11.23
N GLY A 451 -22.25 11.10 -12.43
CA GLY A 451 -23.19 10.81 -13.52
C GLY A 451 -23.15 9.35 -13.95
N THR A 452 -21.95 8.76 -14.01
CA THR A 452 -21.78 7.32 -14.32
C THR A 452 -22.34 6.43 -13.21
N THR A 453 -22.15 6.82 -11.95
CA THR A 453 -22.71 6.08 -10.79
C THR A 453 -24.22 6.12 -10.78
N TYR A 454 -24.85 7.28 -11.01
CA TYR A 454 -26.30 7.37 -11.18
C TYR A 454 -26.81 6.54 -12.34
N PHE A 455 -26.09 6.53 -13.47
CA PHE A 455 -26.46 5.70 -14.62
C PHE A 455 -26.48 4.21 -14.26
N ASN A 456 -25.44 3.72 -13.58
CA ASN A 456 -25.36 2.32 -13.17
C ASN A 456 -26.40 1.96 -12.11
N LYS A 457 -26.82 2.92 -11.29
CA LYS A 457 -27.92 2.77 -10.33
C LYS A 457 -29.30 2.75 -11.00
N GLY A 458 -29.43 3.31 -12.22
CA GLY A 458 -30.68 3.46 -12.95
C GLY A 458 -31.37 4.81 -12.80
N ASP A 459 -30.74 5.76 -12.11
CA ASP A 459 -31.22 7.12 -11.89
C ASP A 459 -30.81 8.03 -13.08
N TYR A 460 -31.47 7.81 -14.23
CA TYR A 460 -31.02 8.35 -15.52
C TYR A 460 -31.15 9.87 -15.66
N GLU A 461 -32.09 10.52 -14.97
CA GLU A 461 -32.23 11.99 -14.97
C GLU A 461 -31.02 12.64 -14.29
N ASP A 462 -30.66 12.17 -13.09
CA ASP A 462 -29.48 12.63 -12.36
C ASP A 462 -28.20 12.29 -13.13
N ALA A 463 -28.15 11.14 -13.79
CA ALA A 463 -27.00 10.72 -14.60
C ALA A 463 -26.66 11.74 -15.68
N ILE A 464 -27.64 12.10 -16.53
CA ILE A 464 -27.38 13.03 -17.65
C ILE A 464 -27.13 14.45 -17.17
N GLU A 465 -27.75 14.88 -16.08
CA GLU A 465 -27.49 16.21 -15.50
C GLU A 465 -26.03 16.32 -15.10
N ASN A 466 -25.48 15.33 -14.39
CA ASN A 466 -24.10 15.35 -13.93
C ASN A 466 -23.09 15.15 -15.09
N ILE A 467 -23.39 14.32 -16.10
CA ILE A 467 -22.56 14.18 -17.31
C ILE A 467 -22.48 15.52 -18.06
N ARG A 468 -23.62 16.23 -18.23
CA ARG A 468 -23.65 17.55 -18.86
C ARG A 468 -22.89 18.57 -18.02
N LYS A 469 -22.99 18.50 -16.69
CA LYS A 469 -22.23 19.37 -15.79
C LYS A 469 -20.72 19.15 -15.92
N ALA A 470 -20.27 17.88 -15.99
CA ALA A 470 -18.87 17.56 -16.23
C ALA A 470 -18.37 18.19 -17.54
N TYR A 471 -19.10 18.00 -18.64
CA TYR A 471 -18.77 18.60 -19.93
C TYR A 471 -18.78 20.15 -19.89
N SER A 472 -19.70 20.76 -19.15
CA SER A 472 -19.74 22.23 -19.02
C SER A 472 -18.55 22.82 -18.28
N LEU A 473 -17.90 22.03 -17.41
CA LEU A 473 -16.69 22.43 -16.69
C LEU A 473 -15.41 22.17 -17.51
N ASN A 474 -15.43 21.17 -18.38
CA ASN A 474 -14.34 20.86 -19.30
C ASN A 474 -14.91 20.29 -20.62
N ASP A 475 -15.08 21.16 -21.61
CA ASP A 475 -15.62 20.83 -22.94
C ASP A 475 -14.66 20.00 -23.82
N LYS A 476 -13.44 19.79 -23.36
CA LYS A 476 -12.44 18.91 -23.99
C LYS A 476 -12.38 17.51 -23.38
N ASP A 477 -13.18 17.22 -22.36
CA ASP A 477 -13.19 15.90 -21.73
C ASP A 477 -13.88 14.85 -22.61
N VAL A 478 -13.09 14.14 -23.38
CA VAL A 478 -13.56 13.07 -24.29
C VAL A 478 -14.28 11.94 -23.56
N LEU A 479 -13.98 11.73 -22.26
CA LEU A 479 -14.65 10.71 -21.45
C LEU A 479 -16.09 11.12 -21.10
N SER A 480 -16.32 12.40 -20.80
CA SER A 480 -17.69 12.93 -20.61
C SER A 480 -18.52 12.87 -21.91
N LEU A 481 -17.90 13.14 -23.07
CA LEU A 481 -18.56 12.98 -24.37
C LEU A 481 -18.90 11.51 -24.66
N ASN A 482 -18.01 10.57 -24.35
CA ASN A 482 -18.29 9.14 -24.44
C ASN A 482 -19.51 8.75 -23.59
N ASN A 483 -19.56 9.22 -22.35
CA ASN A 483 -20.65 8.90 -21.44
C ASN A 483 -21.98 9.50 -21.87
N ALA A 484 -21.97 10.73 -22.39
CA ALA A 484 -23.15 11.35 -23.00
C ALA A 484 -23.65 10.55 -24.21
N ALA A 485 -22.75 10.08 -25.07
CA ALA A 485 -23.10 9.25 -26.22
C ALA A 485 -23.77 7.93 -25.80
N CYS A 486 -23.21 7.26 -24.80
CA CYS A 486 -23.79 6.05 -24.23
C CYS A 486 -25.21 6.32 -23.68
N TYR A 487 -25.39 7.40 -22.92
CA TYR A 487 -26.69 7.79 -22.39
C TYR A 487 -27.72 8.02 -23.50
N TYR A 488 -27.40 8.84 -24.52
CA TYR A 488 -28.32 9.12 -25.62
C TYR A 488 -28.69 7.88 -26.41
N ALA A 489 -27.76 6.94 -26.61
CA ALA A 489 -28.03 5.69 -27.30
C ALA A 489 -28.90 4.74 -26.48
N MET A 490 -28.59 4.57 -25.18
CA MET A 490 -29.20 3.52 -24.34
C MET A 490 -30.51 3.96 -23.67
N VAL A 491 -30.64 5.25 -23.33
CA VAL A 491 -31.78 5.77 -22.54
C VAL A 491 -32.73 6.60 -23.38
N GLU A 492 -32.24 7.63 -24.07
CA GLU A 492 -33.10 8.50 -24.91
C GLU A 492 -33.37 7.91 -26.29
N HIS A 493 -32.67 6.88 -26.73
CA HIS A 493 -32.72 6.31 -28.07
C HIS A 493 -32.56 7.38 -29.19
N ASP A 494 -31.72 8.41 -28.89
CA ASP A 494 -31.39 9.50 -29.81
C ASP A 494 -30.05 9.20 -30.50
N ILE A 495 -30.10 8.51 -31.62
CA ILE A 495 -28.91 8.08 -32.34
C ILE A 495 -28.10 9.26 -32.91
N TRP A 496 -28.75 10.40 -33.21
CA TRP A 496 -28.10 11.56 -33.75
C TRP A 496 -27.20 12.23 -32.69
N ARG A 497 -27.71 12.45 -31.47
CA ARG A 497 -26.93 12.96 -30.35
C ARG A 497 -25.87 11.95 -29.93
N ALA A 498 -26.19 10.67 -29.88
CA ALA A 498 -25.23 9.62 -29.55
C ALA A 498 -24.06 9.64 -30.52
N TYR A 499 -24.31 9.66 -31.84
CA TYR A 499 -23.25 9.67 -32.84
C TYR A 499 -22.42 10.96 -32.79
N SER A 500 -23.07 12.13 -32.70
CA SER A 500 -22.36 13.41 -32.61
C SER A 500 -21.38 13.47 -31.43
N ASN A 501 -21.79 13.01 -30.23
CA ASN A 501 -20.95 13.01 -29.05
C ASN A 501 -19.79 12.01 -29.17
N ILE A 502 -20.05 10.77 -29.61
CA ILE A 502 -19.00 9.77 -29.73
C ILE A 502 -18.01 10.07 -30.87
N GLU A 503 -18.48 10.68 -31.96
CA GLU A 503 -17.60 11.12 -33.05
C GLU A 503 -16.63 12.20 -32.57
N SER A 504 -17.10 13.17 -31.79
CA SER A 504 -16.25 14.17 -31.15
C SER A 504 -15.25 13.53 -30.19
N ALA A 505 -15.71 12.64 -29.29
CA ALA A 505 -14.83 11.93 -28.37
C ALA A 505 -13.72 11.15 -29.10
N TYR A 506 -14.06 10.49 -30.22
CA TYR A 506 -13.10 9.71 -30.99
C TYR A 506 -12.11 10.59 -31.77
N LYS A 507 -12.55 11.72 -32.36
CA LYS A 507 -11.70 12.63 -33.14
C LYS A 507 -10.73 13.42 -32.27
N ASP A 508 -11.20 13.85 -31.09
CA ASP A 508 -10.46 14.73 -30.20
C ASP A 508 -9.69 13.96 -29.12
N MET A 509 -9.60 12.62 -29.25
CA MET A 509 -8.93 11.73 -28.30
C MET A 509 -7.45 12.09 -28.17
N PRO A 510 -6.97 12.43 -26.95
CA PRO A 510 -5.57 12.75 -26.72
C PRO A 510 -4.62 11.58 -27.03
N SER A 511 -3.44 11.89 -27.59
CA SER A 511 -2.45 10.86 -27.92
C SER A 511 -1.87 10.15 -26.70
N ASP A 512 -1.86 10.81 -25.55
CA ASP A 512 -1.37 10.37 -24.25
C ASP A 512 -2.46 9.76 -23.36
N LEU A 513 -3.72 9.67 -23.84
CA LEU A 513 -4.77 8.97 -23.12
C LEU A 513 -4.40 7.49 -22.93
N ASP A 514 -4.76 6.93 -21.79
CA ASP A 514 -4.55 5.50 -21.49
C ASP A 514 -5.12 4.59 -22.59
N GLU A 515 -4.39 3.55 -22.98
CA GLU A 515 -4.76 2.66 -24.08
C GLU A 515 -6.07 1.91 -23.81
N SER A 516 -6.36 1.56 -22.56
CA SER A 516 -7.61 0.90 -22.19
C SER A 516 -8.81 1.83 -22.39
N LEU A 517 -8.66 3.11 -22.05
CA LEU A 517 -9.70 4.13 -22.28
C LEU A 517 -9.88 4.43 -23.79
N LYS A 518 -8.79 4.48 -24.56
CA LYS A 518 -8.85 4.60 -26.02
C LYS A 518 -9.63 3.43 -26.64
N GLU A 519 -9.39 2.22 -26.18
CA GLU A 519 -10.10 1.02 -26.63
C GLU A 519 -11.60 1.11 -26.34
N VAL A 520 -11.99 1.56 -25.14
CA VAL A 520 -13.41 1.76 -24.79
C VAL A 520 -14.08 2.77 -25.73
N ILE A 521 -13.48 3.98 -25.90
CA ILE A 521 -14.03 5.01 -26.79
C ILE A 521 -14.13 4.49 -28.22
N THR A 522 -13.09 3.82 -28.72
CA THR A 522 -13.06 3.26 -30.08
C THR A 522 -14.14 2.18 -30.28
N THR A 523 -14.33 1.32 -29.29
CA THR A 523 -15.39 0.28 -29.32
C THR A 523 -16.77 0.92 -29.33
N ASN A 524 -17.04 1.88 -28.45
CA ASN A 524 -18.31 2.60 -28.39
C ASN A 524 -18.57 3.37 -29.70
N TYR A 525 -17.53 4.02 -30.25
CA TYR A 525 -17.63 4.70 -31.56
C TYR A 525 -18.06 3.74 -32.65
N ASN A 526 -17.43 2.57 -32.77
CA ASN A 526 -17.76 1.60 -33.81
C ASN A 526 -19.20 1.05 -33.66
N LEU A 527 -19.64 0.78 -32.44
CA LEU A 527 -21.00 0.29 -32.15
C LEU A 527 -22.06 1.34 -32.51
N ILE A 528 -21.89 2.59 -32.02
CA ILE A 528 -22.85 3.67 -32.28
C ILE A 528 -22.84 4.06 -33.77
N LYS A 529 -21.65 4.15 -34.39
CA LYS A 529 -21.54 4.45 -35.82
C LYS A 529 -22.25 3.43 -36.70
N ASN A 530 -22.05 2.14 -36.43
CA ASN A 530 -22.73 1.07 -37.19
C ASN A 530 -24.26 1.16 -37.05
N LEU A 531 -24.77 1.47 -35.88
CA LEU A 531 -26.19 1.69 -35.64
C LEU A 531 -26.68 2.96 -36.35
N TYR A 532 -25.94 4.05 -36.28
CA TYR A 532 -26.23 5.31 -36.97
C TYR A 532 -26.29 5.12 -38.50
N ASP A 533 -25.32 4.44 -39.12
CA ASP A 533 -25.28 4.18 -40.54
C ASP A 533 -26.49 3.32 -41.00
N LYS A 534 -26.93 2.37 -40.17
CA LYS A 534 -28.16 1.59 -40.43
C LYS A 534 -29.40 2.46 -40.34
N TYR A 535 -29.53 3.27 -39.30
CA TYR A 535 -30.67 4.14 -39.05
C TYR A 535 -30.84 5.20 -40.16
N VAL A 536 -29.73 5.78 -40.64
CA VAL A 536 -29.75 6.76 -41.75
C VAL A 536 -30.24 6.11 -43.05
N ASN A 537 -29.95 4.82 -43.28
CA ASN A 537 -30.43 4.09 -44.47
C ASN A 537 -31.87 3.60 -44.31
N ASP A 538 -32.31 3.34 -43.09
CA ASP A 538 -33.69 2.90 -42.78
C ASP A 538 -34.06 3.42 -41.37
N GLU A 539 -34.85 4.51 -41.35
CA GLU A 539 -35.31 5.15 -40.10
C GLU A 539 -36.25 4.25 -39.27
N SER A 540 -36.70 3.10 -39.79
CA SER A 540 -37.43 2.10 -39.01
C SER A 540 -36.51 1.19 -38.17
N THR A 541 -35.16 1.33 -38.31
CA THR A 541 -34.18 0.57 -37.54
C THR A 541 -34.32 0.85 -36.04
N PRO A 542 -34.52 -0.17 -35.19
CA PRO A 542 -34.60 0.04 -33.74
C PRO A 542 -33.27 0.54 -33.20
N ILE A 543 -33.32 1.57 -32.35
CA ILE A 543 -32.13 2.09 -31.67
C ILE A 543 -31.91 1.23 -30.43
N ILE A 544 -31.27 0.08 -30.61
CA ILE A 544 -30.87 -0.85 -29.56
C ILE A 544 -29.40 -1.16 -29.78
N VAL A 545 -28.58 -0.90 -28.74
CA VAL A 545 -27.15 -1.17 -28.77
C VAL A 545 -26.71 -1.73 -27.44
N ASP A 546 -26.10 -2.91 -27.49
CA ASP A 546 -25.51 -3.58 -26.33
C ASP A 546 -23.99 -3.38 -26.30
N GLY A 547 -23.43 -3.48 -25.13
CA GLY A 547 -21.96 -3.48 -24.93
C GLY A 547 -21.31 -2.10 -24.87
N LEU A 548 -22.10 -1.00 -24.84
CA LEU A 548 -21.58 0.33 -24.57
C LEU A 548 -21.09 0.43 -23.12
N LYS A 549 -19.95 1.10 -22.92
CA LYS A 549 -19.33 1.27 -21.62
C LYS A 549 -19.16 2.75 -21.28
N LEU A 550 -19.70 3.14 -20.13
CA LEU A 550 -19.40 4.42 -19.52
C LEU A 550 -18.04 4.36 -18.80
N ILE A 551 -17.42 5.53 -18.61
CA ILE A 551 -16.09 5.68 -18.02
C ILE A 551 -16.21 6.58 -16.79
N TYR A 552 -15.54 6.21 -15.70
CA TYR A 552 -15.51 6.98 -14.45
C TYR A 552 -14.47 8.10 -14.46
#